data_0a6ccd5da4e3d0af0eb9d3954712f5c2
#
_entry.id   0a6ccd5da4e3d0af0eb9d3954712f5c2
#
_cell.length_a   1.000
_cell.length_b   1.000
_cell.length_c   1.000
_cell.angle_alpha   90.00
_cell.angle_beta   90.00
_cell.angle_gamma   90.00
#
_symmetry.space_group_name_H-M   'P 1'
#
loop_
_entity.id
_entity.type
_entity.pdbx_description
1 polymer ?
#
loop_
_entity_poly.entity_id
_entity_poly.type
_entity_poly.pdbx_seq_one_letter_code
_entity_poly.pdbx_strand_id
1 'polypeptide(L)'
;GIACGVVRNNYFQPAMRNLMAHSVGVWESDPQAFSYHPVGYLQISCESMRQDVSQIFSEQQSIGYESVFIEGETKSEQYMKNIFSDWQAKGITSVLHEKKGGYANNTKSIYGLAKKAEQLGVRIISGIEVKEIQSESASKSIKSVVTNKGTISCNHLIVGAGPWVRDFWNMLDLPKSITVKDLSGASHDNVDIWRFWQLEEGVLQVEPELLKTNNGEMPPVIHVDTDAPLISDVDGSVITEEMWGIYYKPDWHFGGIQGGASPYKVKTPVDKVAIDPYGPSSPEFVSGGEFAHMWVSALAHCHKRFEGMMPKYHNEPSGGIGCFTPDSFPVFDCFFDNATIIADSNHGYKMLGVGRLIADEVMGEKQDLLEPFRFERFEKGNLHPTSNSPFPWS
;
A
#
# COMPACT_ATOMS: atom_id res chain seq x y z
N GLY A 1 5.40 -4.50 -12.38
CA GLY A 1 5.58 -3.59 -11.37
C GLY A 1 5.18 -2.15 -11.59
N ILE A 2 3.88 -1.85 -11.46
CA ILE A 2 3.36 -0.50 -11.66
C ILE A 2 3.25 0.30 -10.35
N ALA A 3 3.35 -0.33 -9.19
CA ALA A 3 3.11 0.32 -7.91
C ALA A 3 4.01 1.54 -7.69
N CYS A 4 3.41 2.62 -7.20
CA CYS A 4 4.07 3.89 -6.91
C CYS A 4 5.19 3.78 -5.85
N GLY A 5 5.18 2.72 -5.06
CA GLY A 5 6.26 2.36 -4.15
C GLY A 5 6.36 3.24 -2.92
N VAL A 6 5.26 3.82 -2.45
CA VAL A 6 5.25 4.75 -1.32
C VAL A 6 5.56 4.07 0.00
N VAL A 7 6.61 4.52 0.69
CA VAL A 7 7.04 4.07 2.03
C VAL A 7 6.74 5.18 3.03
N ARG A 8 5.85 4.92 3.99
CA ARG A 8 5.37 5.92 4.95
C ARG A 8 5.07 5.31 6.32
N ASN A 9 4.94 6.13 7.33
CA ASN A 9 4.47 5.76 8.68
C ASN A 9 3.03 6.22 8.96
N ASN A 10 2.48 7.09 8.12
CA ASN A 10 1.13 7.65 8.25
C ASN A 10 0.05 6.58 8.09
N TYR A 11 -0.26 5.90 9.21
CA TYR A 11 -1.38 4.98 9.38
C TYR A 11 -2.10 5.34 10.67
N PHE A 12 -3.43 5.35 10.67
CA PHE A 12 -4.22 5.61 11.87
C PHE A 12 -4.07 4.51 12.92
N GLN A 13 -3.81 3.30 12.47
CA GLN A 13 -3.68 2.12 13.31
C GLN A 13 -2.28 2.06 13.99
N PRO A 14 -2.20 2.06 15.36
CA PRO A 14 -0.93 2.15 16.09
C PRO A 14 0.07 1.02 15.82
N ALA A 15 -0.41 -0.22 15.74
CA ALA A 15 0.48 -1.36 15.49
C ALA A 15 1.11 -1.27 14.10
N MET A 16 0.37 -0.76 13.11
CA MET A 16 0.89 -0.54 11.77
C MET A 16 1.98 0.55 11.77
N ARG A 17 1.82 1.62 12.55
CA ARG A 17 2.87 2.65 12.69
C ARG A 17 4.14 2.08 13.30
N ASN A 18 4.04 1.26 14.36
CA ASN A 18 5.20 0.61 14.98
C ASN A 18 5.91 -0.31 13.97
N LEU A 19 5.16 -1.13 13.24
CA LEU A 19 5.70 -2.00 12.22
C LEU A 19 6.36 -1.19 11.08
N MET A 20 5.73 -0.09 10.64
CA MET A 20 6.27 0.76 9.59
C MET A 20 7.49 1.56 10.04
N ALA A 21 7.57 1.98 11.31
CA ALA A 21 8.78 2.61 11.83
C ALA A 21 10.00 1.66 11.74
N HIS A 22 9.79 0.37 12.09
CA HIS A 22 10.81 -0.66 11.88
C HIS A 22 11.14 -0.84 10.39
N SER A 23 10.12 -0.96 9.54
CA SER A 23 10.30 -1.22 8.10
C SER A 23 11.01 -0.07 7.38
N VAL A 24 10.68 1.19 7.69
CA VAL A 24 11.38 2.38 7.16
C VAL A 24 12.87 2.30 7.49
N GLY A 25 13.24 1.91 8.71
CA GLY A 25 14.65 1.71 9.09
C GLY A 25 15.35 0.66 8.24
N VAL A 26 14.63 -0.40 7.83
CA VAL A 26 15.19 -1.42 6.90
C VAL A 26 15.39 -0.84 5.50
N TRP A 27 14.42 -0.08 4.97
CA TRP A 27 14.57 0.63 3.69
C TRP A 27 15.76 1.59 3.70
N GLU A 28 15.92 2.35 4.76
CA GLU A 28 17.00 3.33 4.94
C GLU A 28 18.39 2.66 5.14
N SER A 29 18.44 1.38 5.50
CA SER A 29 19.72 0.67 5.73
C SER A 29 20.52 0.45 4.46
N ASP A 30 19.88 0.37 3.28
CA ASP A 30 20.57 0.18 2.00
C ASP A 30 19.74 0.80 0.84
N PRO A 31 19.61 2.14 0.80
CA PRO A 31 18.77 2.82 -0.18
C PRO A 31 19.17 2.50 -1.63
N GLN A 32 20.45 2.29 -1.87
CA GLN A 32 20.95 1.99 -3.20
C GLN A 32 20.47 0.61 -3.70
N ALA A 33 20.63 -0.43 -2.86
CA ALA A 33 20.17 -1.78 -3.23
C ALA A 33 18.66 -1.85 -3.42
N PHE A 34 17.91 -1.11 -2.61
CA PHE A 34 16.46 -1.09 -2.68
C PHE A 34 15.88 -0.04 -3.64
N SER A 35 16.73 0.72 -4.34
CA SER A 35 16.29 1.85 -5.18
C SER A 35 15.29 2.76 -4.45
N TYR A 36 15.63 3.07 -3.19
CA TYR A 36 14.81 3.82 -2.26
C TYR A 36 15.25 5.30 -2.20
N HIS A 37 14.27 6.17 -2.21
CA HIS A 37 14.44 7.63 -2.15
C HIS A 37 13.86 8.14 -0.82
N PRO A 38 14.71 8.46 0.18
CA PRO A 38 14.29 8.93 1.50
C PRO A 38 13.91 10.42 1.47
N VAL A 39 12.86 10.77 0.77
CA VAL A 39 12.44 12.16 0.55
C VAL A 39 11.38 12.63 1.54
N GLY A 40 10.89 11.75 2.40
CA GLY A 40 9.78 12.03 3.30
C GLY A 40 8.39 11.84 2.65
N TYR A 41 7.36 12.18 3.42
CA TYR A 41 5.96 12.01 3.01
C TYR A 41 5.10 13.15 3.56
N LEU A 42 4.18 13.65 2.75
CA LEU A 42 3.20 14.67 3.11
C LEU A 42 1.79 14.08 3.09
N GLN A 43 1.10 14.10 4.23
CA GLN A 43 -0.34 13.92 4.32
C GLN A 43 -0.99 15.29 4.44
N ILE A 44 -1.79 15.67 3.45
CA ILE A 44 -2.44 16.96 3.32
C ILE A 44 -3.93 16.71 3.36
N SER A 45 -4.65 17.28 4.35
CA SER A 45 -5.98 16.79 4.67
C SER A 45 -6.97 17.88 4.98
N CYS A 46 -8.25 17.60 4.74
CA CYS A 46 -9.40 18.42 5.06
C CYS A 46 -9.78 18.36 6.56
N GLU A 47 -10.79 19.12 6.95
CA GLU A 47 -11.22 19.26 8.35
C GLU A 47 -11.72 17.94 8.95
N SER A 48 -12.42 17.12 8.19
CA SER A 48 -12.94 15.84 8.65
C SER A 48 -11.84 14.86 9.06
N MET A 49 -10.62 15.01 8.54
CA MET A 49 -9.46 14.18 8.87
C MET A 49 -8.52 14.80 9.91
N ARG A 50 -8.70 16.08 10.25
CA ARG A 50 -7.74 16.83 11.08
C ARG A 50 -7.46 16.15 12.42
N GLN A 51 -8.49 15.62 13.07
CA GLN A 51 -8.33 14.93 14.35
C GLN A 51 -7.53 13.63 14.20
N ASP A 52 -7.80 12.83 13.18
CA ASP A 52 -7.11 11.57 12.91
C ASP A 52 -5.63 11.83 12.63
N VAL A 53 -5.31 12.82 11.80
CA VAL A 53 -3.93 13.21 11.45
C VAL A 53 -3.18 13.76 12.67
N SER A 54 -3.87 14.53 13.54
CA SER A 54 -3.31 15.01 14.80
C SER A 54 -2.97 13.86 15.76
N GLN A 55 -3.83 12.84 15.83
CA GLN A 55 -3.55 11.64 16.62
C GLN A 55 -2.34 10.88 16.05
N ILE A 56 -2.27 10.67 14.74
CA ILE A 56 -1.12 10.05 14.09
C ILE A 56 0.17 10.80 14.47
N PHE A 57 0.18 12.13 14.36
CA PHE A 57 1.33 12.95 14.76
C PHE A 57 1.73 12.72 16.21
N SER A 58 0.78 12.81 17.15
CA SER A 58 1.05 12.61 18.57
C SER A 58 1.70 11.25 18.86
N GLU A 59 1.20 10.20 18.21
CA GLU A 59 1.73 8.85 18.39
C GLU A 59 3.07 8.66 17.66
N GLN A 60 3.31 9.32 16.53
CA GLN A 60 4.65 9.37 15.89
C GLN A 60 5.69 9.98 16.83
N GLN A 61 5.34 11.09 17.51
CA GLN A 61 6.23 11.70 18.51
C GLN A 61 6.55 10.72 19.64
N SER A 62 5.56 9.96 20.11
CA SER A 62 5.74 9.00 21.21
C SER A 62 6.70 7.85 20.89
N ILE A 63 6.79 7.46 19.63
CA ILE A 63 7.73 6.42 19.14
C ILE A 63 9.03 6.99 18.56
N GLY A 64 9.23 8.30 18.65
CA GLY A 64 10.43 8.98 18.12
C GLY A 64 10.50 9.02 16.58
N TYR A 65 9.37 8.91 15.89
CA TYR A 65 9.31 9.06 14.43
C TYR A 65 9.20 10.53 14.05
N GLU A 66 10.20 11.06 13.35
CA GLU A 66 10.32 12.49 13.08
C GLU A 66 9.27 12.99 12.10
N SER A 67 8.40 13.88 12.57
CA SER A 67 7.36 14.52 11.78
C SER A 67 7.01 15.92 12.30
N VAL A 68 6.32 16.70 11.46
CA VAL A 68 5.81 18.05 11.79
C VAL A 68 4.32 18.08 11.45
N PHE A 69 3.50 18.62 12.35
CA PHE A 69 2.07 18.80 12.12
C PHE A 69 1.72 20.29 12.07
N ILE A 70 1.05 20.70 11.01
CA ILE A 70 0.56 22.04 10.76
C ILE A 70 -0.96 22.01 10.82
N GLU A 71 -1.57 22.87 11.61
CA GLU A 71 -3.00 22.93 11.82
C GLU A 71 -3.57 24.30 11.49
N GLY A 72 -4.70 24.31 10.79
CA GLY A 72 -5.45 25.48 10.35
C GLY A 72 -5.21 25.81 8.88
N GLU A 73 -6.28 26.20 8.17
CA GLU A 73 -6.30 26.43 6.72
C GLU A 73 -5.18 27.39 6.27
N THR A 74 -5.12 28.59 6.84
CA THR A 74 -4.12 29.59 6.48
C THR A 74 -2.68 29.11 6.69
N LYS A 75 -2.42 28.40 7.80
CA LYS A 75 -1.08 27.89 8.10
C LYS A 75 -0.71 26.74 7.16
N SER A 76 -1.66 25.86 6.86
CA SER A 76 -1.48 24.74 5.93
C SER A 76 -1.19 25.26 4.52
N GLU A 77 -1.96 26.24 4.04
CA GLU A 77 -1.71 26.87 2.75
C GLU A 77 -0.33 27.53 2.70
N GLN A 78 0.03 28.30 3.73
CA GLN A 78 1.35 28.93 3.80
C GLN A 78 2.49 27.92 3.83
N TYR A 79 2.32 26.83 4.60
CA TYR A 79 3.31 25.77 4.67
C TYR A 79 3.52 25.12 3.30
N MET A 80 2.43 24.78 2.60
CA MET A 80 2.49 24.18 1.27
C MET A 80 3.07 25.17 0.24
N LYS A 81 2.72 26.45 0.28
CA LYS A 81 3.30 27.49 -0.59
C LYS A 81 4.79 27.72 -0.35
N ASN A 82 5.28 27.48 0.86
CA ASN A 82 6.73 27.51 1.12
C ASN A 82 7.46 26.34 0.44
N ILE A 83 6.78 25.23 0.21
CA ILE A 83 7.33 24.06 -0.52
C ILE A 83 7.12 24.23 -2.02
N PHE A 84 5.90 24.64 -2.43
CA PHE A 84 5.47 24.80 -3.82
C PHE A 84 4.76 26.14 -3.99
N SER A 85 5.40 27.12 -4.61
CA SER A 85 4.86 28.49 -4.76
C SER A 85 3.53 28.54 -5.52
N ASP A 86 3.26 27.54 -6.35
CA ASP A 86 2.05 27.40 -7.16
C ASP A 86 0.99 26.45 -6.54
N TRP A 87 1.14 26.10 -5.25
CA TRP A 87 0.14 25.34 -4.52
C TRP A 87 -1.19 26.10 -4.44
N GLN A 88 -2.29 25.42 -4.76
CA GLN A 88 -3.61 26.06 -4.85
C GLN A 88 -4.77 25.18 -4.35
N ALA A 89 -4.49 23.99 -3.75
CA ALA A 89 -5.53 23.11 -3.25
C ALA A 89 -6.48 23.80 -2.26
N LYS A 90 -7.76 23.50 -2.37
CA LYS A 90 -8.83 23.97 -1.49
C LYS A 90 -9.25 22.91 -0.50
N GLY A 91 -9.92 23.34 0.60
CA GLY A 91 -10.45 22.44 1.61
C GLY A 91 -9.38 21.85 2.54
N ILE A 92 -8.16 22.36 2.54
CA ILE A 92 -7.05 21.82 3.34
C ILE A 92 -6.96 22.57 4.66
N THR A 93 -7.01 21.82 5.78
CA THR A 93 -6.93 22.36 7.15
C THR A 93 -5.79 21.77 7.97
N SER A 94 -5.11 20.73 7.46
CA SER A 94 -3.94 20.16 8.14
C SER A 94 -2.91 19.59 7.17
N VAL A 95 -1.65 19.59 7.61
CA VAL A 95 -0.52 18.97 6.92
C VAL A 95 0.32 18.21 7.94
N LEU A 96 0.51 16.92 7.75
CA LEU A 96 1.51 16.11 8.45
C LEU A 96 2.67 15.85 7.50
N HIS A 97 3.86 16.32 7.87
CA HIS A 97 5.08 16.13 7.10
C HIS A 97 6.03 15.18 7.83
N GLU A 98 6.07 13.93 7.42
CA GLU A 98 7.06 12.94 7.87
C GLU A 98 8.42 13.26 7.25
N LYS A 99 9.46 13.32 8.08
CA LYS A 99 10.84 13.60 7.64
C LYS A 99 11.57 12.33 7.18
N LYS A 100 11.02 11.17 7.55
CA LYS A 100 11.42 9.84 7.10
C LYS A 100 10.37 9.27 6.15
N GLY A 101 10.71 8.12 5.53
CA GLY A 101 9.87 7.59 4.48
C GLY A 101 10.23 8.15 3.12
N GLY A 102 9.38 7.92 2.14
CA GLY A 102 9.61 8.32 0.76
C GLY A 102 9.03 7.32 -0.22
N TYR A 103 9.80 6.93 -1.23
CA TYR A 103 9.35 5.95 -2.21
C TYR A 103 10.48 5.08 -2.74
N ALA A 104 10.14 3.90 -3.24
CA ALA A 104 11.07 3.02 -3.93
C ALA A 104 10.64 2.81 -5.38
N ASN A 105 11.61 2.67 -6.29
CA ASN A 105 11.30 2.16 -7.61
C ASN A 105 10.98 0.67 -7.51
N ASN A 106 9.72 0.31 -7.72
CA ASN A 106 9.20 -1.03 -7.48
C ASN A 106 10.03 -2.13 -8.17
N THR A 107 10.22 -2.03 -9.47
CA THR A 107 10.96 -3.05 -10.24
C THR A 107 12.41 -3.16 -9.77
N LYS A 108 13.10 -2.03 -9.62
CA LYS A 108 14.51 -2.03 -9.20
C LYS A 108 14.68 -2.54 -7.78
N SER A 109 13.76 -2.22 -6.85
CA SER A 109 13.82 -2.72 -5.47
C SER A 109 13.65 -4.24 -5.39
N ILE A 110 12.71 -4.81 -6.16
CA ILE A 110 12.52 -6.27 -6.22
C ILE A 110 13.79 -6.95 -6.76
N TYR A 111 14.37 -6.46 -7.85
CA TYR A 111 15.62 -7.03 -8.38
C TYR A 111 16.82 -6.81 -7.45
N GLY A 112 16.89 -5.66 -6.79
CA GLY A 112 17.93 -5.39 -5.80
C GLY A 112 17.86 -6.32 -4.61
N LEU A 113 16.64 -6.55 -4.07
CA LEU A 113 16.41 -7.51 -3.00
C LEU A 113 16.73 -8.96 -3.45
N ALA A 114 16.29 -9.34 -4.65
CA ALA A 114 16.59 -10.66 -5.22
C ALA A 114 18.11 -10.88 -5.31
N LYS A 115 18.86 -9.92 -5.84
CA LYS A 115 20.32 -9.98 -5.93
C LYS A 115 20.97 -10.14 -4.55
N LYS A 116 20.53 -9.41 -3.53
CA LYS A 116 21.02 -9.57 -2.15
C LYS A 116 20.73 -10.97 -1.62
N ALA A 117 19.53 -11.49 -1.85
CA ALA A 117 19.15 -12.84 -1.43
C ALA A 117 20.05 -13.91 -2.10
N GLU A 118 20.28 -13.82 -3.40
CA GLU A 118 21.15 -14.74 -4.16
C GLU A 118 22.61 -14.70 -3.67
N GLN A 119 23.14 -13.51 -3.34
CA GLN A 119 24.48 -13.35 -2.75
C GLN A 119 24.62 -14.06 -1.39
N LEU A 120 23.49 -14.23 -0.67
CA LEU A 120 23.41 -14.97 0.60
C LEU A 120 23.10 -16.47 0.40
N GLY A 121 23.06 -16.97 -0.84
CA GLY A 121 22.85 -18.37 -1.18
C GLY A 121 21.39 -18.76 -1.37
N VAL A 122 20.46 -17.83 -1.36
CA VAL A 122 19.05 -18.11 -1.70
C VAL A 122 18.94 -18.43 -3.18
N ARG A 123 18.25 -19.52 -3.51
CA ARG A 123 17.93 -19.89 -4.89
C ARG A 123 16.59 -19.31 -5.29
N ILE A 124 16.58 -18.46 -6.29
CA ILE A 124 15.36 -17.91 -6.89
C ILE A 124 15.08 -18.68 -8.16
N ILE A 125 13.92 -19.33 -8.23
CA ILE A 125 13.53 -20.17 -9.37
C ILE A 125 12.29 -19.56 -10.02
N SER A 126 12.46 -18.95 -11.17
CA SER A 126 11.38 -18.36 -11.95
C SER A 126 10.72 -19.38 -12.90
N GLY A 127 9.51 -19.07 -13.38
CA GLY A 127 8.76 -19.98 -14.27
C GLY A 127 8.21 -21.22 -13.57
N ILE A 128 8.13 -21.18 -12.25
CA ILE A 128 7.55 -22.24 -11.42
C ILE A 128 6.17 -21.80 -10.94
N GLU A 129 5.19 -22.62 -11.20
CA GLU A 129 3.82 -22.46 -10.70
C GLU A 129 3.52 -23.53 -9.67
N VAL A 130 3.14 -23.13 -8.46
CA VAL A 130 2.67 -24.05 -7.41
C VAL A 130 1.25 -24.48 -7.75
N LYS A 131 1.02 -25.80 -7.77
CA LYS A 131 -0.28 -26.41 -8.09
C LYS A 131 -0.99 -26.98 -6.87
N GLU A 132 -0.24 -27.44 -5.87
CA GLU A 132 -0.76 -28.10 -4.68
C GLU A 132 0.23 -27.97 -3.53
N ILE A 133 -0.28 -27.91 -2.31
CA ILE A 133 0.49 -27.98 -1.08
C ILE A 133 0.13 -29.28 -0.38
N GLN A 134 1.12 -30.13 -0.13
CA GLN A 134 0.92 -31.46 0.47
C GLN A 134 1.22 -31.45 1.96
N SER A 135 0.21 -31.72 2.76
CA SER A 135 0.30 -31.90 4.20
C SER A 135 0.27 -33.35 4.60
N GLU A 136 0.78 -33.67 5.78
CA GLU A 136 0.62 -35.00 6.38
C GLU A 136 -0.73 -35.05 7.13
N SER A 137 -1.55 -36.03 6.79
CA SER A 137 -2.91 -36.16 7.33
C SER A 137 -2.97 -36.31 8.87
N ALA A 138 -1.90 -36.80 9.50
CA ALA A 138 -1.81 -37.04 10.93
C ALA A 138 -1.15 -35.90 11.74
N SER A 139 -0.46 -35.02 11.08
CA SER A 139 0.19 -33.86 11.68
C SER A 139 -0.20 -32.60 10.92
N LYS A 140 -0.34 -31.45 11.62
CA LYS A 140 -0.53 -30.16 10.96
C LYS A 140 0.78 -29.64 10.34
N SER A 141 1.46 -30.49 9.55
CA SER A 141 2.75 -30.16 8.94
C SER A 141 2.72 -30.27 7.42
N ILE A 142 3.32 -29.31 6.75
CA ILE A 142 3.53 -29.32 5.30
C ILE A 142 4.77 -30.16 4.98
N LYS A 143 4.67 -31.03 3.97
CA LYS A 143 5.75 -31.91 3.50
C LYS A 143 6.43 -31.36 2.24
N SER A 144 5.61 -30.87 1.32
CA SER A 144 6.10 -30.47 0.01
C SER A 144 5.11 -29.56 -0.73
N VAL A 145 5.60 -28.90 -1.76
CA VAL A 145 4.81 -28.20 -2.75
C VAL A 145 4.93 -28.90 -4.10
N VAL A 146 3.81 -29.16 -4.76
CA VAL A 146 3.76 -29.70 -6.13
C VAL A 146 3.74 -28.54 -7.09
N THR A 147 4.62 -28.57 -8.08
CA THR A 147 4.75 -27.51 -9.07
C THR A 147 4.56 -28.05 -10.49
N ASN A 148 4.44 -27.16 -11.46
CA ASN A 148 4.44 -27.52 -12.89
C ASN A 148 5.75 -28.16 -13.37
N LYS A 149 6.81 -28.23 -12.54
CA LYS A 149 8.13 -28.79 -12.86
C LYS A 149 8.57 -29.92 -11.94
N GLY A 150 7.71 -30.34 -11.02
CA GLY A 150 7.99 -31.41 -10.05
C GLY A 150 7.67 -31.00 -8.62
N THR A 151 7.98 -31.89 -7.69
CA THR A 151 7.68 -31.70 -6.26
C THR A 151 8.93 -31.22 -5.52
N ILE A 152 8.77 -30.24 -4.65
CA ILE A 152 9.81 -29.68 -3.80
C ILE A 152 9.45 -30.00 -2.35
N SER A 153 10.29 -30.76 -1.65
CA SER A 153 10.16 -30.99 -0.21
C SER A 153 10.70 -29.78 0.56
N CYS A 154 10.04 -29.45 1.65
CA CYS A 154 10.47 -28.34 2.52
C CYS A 154 10.31 -28.71 4.00
N ASN A 155 11.18 -28.14 4.84
CA ASN A 155 11.06 -28.22 6.29
C ASN A 155 10.13 -27.14 6.85
N HIS A 156 10.09 -25.99 6.20
CA HIS A 156 9.20 -24.89 6.50
C HIS A 156 8.71 -24.23 5.21
N LEU A 157 7.44 -23.92 5.13
CA LEU A 157 6.83 -23.18 4.02
C LEU A 157 6.52 -21.74 4.45
N ILE A 158 6.94 -20.77 3.65
CA ILE A 158 6.51 -19.38 3.80
C ILE A 158 5.73 -18.97 2.55
N VAL A 159 4.48 -18.56 2.73
CA VAL A 159 3.62 -18.07 1.65
C VAL A 159 3.60 -16.56 1.67
N GLY A 160 4.21 -15.92 0.67
CA GLY A 160 4.19 -14.48 0.43
C GLY A 160 3.73 -14.19 -1.00
N ALA A 161 2.45 -14.51 -1.28
CA ALA A 161 1.93 -14.61 -2.65
C ALA A 161 1.19 -13.35 -3.14
N GLY A 162 1.18 -12.25 -2.36
CA GLY A 162 0.46 -11.03 -2.71
C GLY A 162 -1.02 -11.30 -3.00
N PRO A 163 -1.58 -10.81 -4.13
CA PRO A 163 -3.01 -11.01 -4.44
C PRO A 163 -3.42 -12.47 -4.63
N TRP A 164 -2.47 -13.38 -4.94
CA TRP A 164 -2.71 -14.83 -5.03
C TRP A 164 -2.81 -15.53 -3.68
N VAL A 165 -2.73 -14.81 -2.56
CA VAL A 165 -2.89 -15.40 -1.22
C VAL A 165 -4.20 -16.18 -1.11
N ARG A 166 -5.30 -15.76 -1.75
CA ARG A 166 -6.56 -16.50 -1.83
C ARG A 166 -6.35 -17.93 -2.35
N ASP A 167 -5.56 -18.10 -3.41
CA ASP A 167 -5.36 -19.40 -4.05
C ASP A 167 -4.52 -20.32 -3.15
N PHE A 168 -3.48 -19.80 -2.52
CA PHE A 168 -2.69 -20.54 -1.52
C PHE A 168 -3.52 -20.88 -0.27
N TRP A 169 -4.40 -19.97 0.16
CA TRP A 169 -5.34 -20.17 1.25
C TRP A 169 -6.27 -21.37 0.98
N ASN A 170 -6.78 -21.44 -0.25
CA ASN A 170 -7.60 -22.57 -0.72
C ASN A 170 -6.80 -23.88 -0.82
N MET A 171 -5.54 -23.84 -1.28
CA MET A 171 -4.65 -25.02 -1.33
C MET A 171 -4.35 -25.57 0.07
N LEU A 172 -4.40 -24.75 1.10
CA LEU A 172 -4.19 -25.11 2.50
C LEU A 172 -5.50 -25.51 3.21
N ASP A 173 -6.62 -25.56 2.47
CA ASP A 173 -7.96 -25.87 3.00
C ASP A 173 -8.36 -25.00 4.21
N LEU A 174 -7.96 -23.73 4.20
CA LEU A 174 -8.30 -22.76 5.23
C LEU A 174 -9.70 -22.16 5.01
N PRO A 175 -10.38 -21.66 6.07
CA PRO A 175 -11.74 -21.14 5.97
C PRO A 175 -11.89 -20.01 4.97
N LYS A 176 -12.85 -20.09 4.04
CA LYS A 176 -13.15 -19.04 3.06
C LYS A 176 -13.94 -17.89 3.66
N SER A 177 -14.71 -18.17 4.70
CA SER A 177 -15.45 -17.19 5.50
C SER A 177 -15.27 -17.49 6.98
N ILE A 178 -15.39 -16.46 7.78
CA ILE A 178 -15.17 -16.48 9.23
C ILE A 178 -16.25 -15.68 9.96
N THR A 179 -16.36 -15.88 11.24
CA THR A 179 -17.06 -14.96 12.12
C THR A 179 -16.12 -13.81 12.50
N VAL A 180 -16.52 -12.58 12.24
CA VAL A 180 -15.80 -11.38 12.62
C VAL A 180 -16.54 -10.67 13.73
N LYS A 181 -15.85 -10.38 14.82
CA LYS A 181 -16.36 -9.51 15.88
C LYS A 181 -15.87 -8.08 15.62
N ASP A 182 -16.80 -7.16 15.48
CA ASP A 182 -16.47 -5.76 15.20
C ASP A 182 -16.04 -4.98 16.45
N LEU A 183 -15.61 -3.73 16.28
CA LEU A 183 -15.15 -2.86 17.37
C LEU A 183 -16.26 -2.51 18.39
N SER A 184 -17.53 -2.67 18.02
CA SER A 184 -18.67 -2.52 18.95
C SER A 184 -18.94 -3.78 19.78
N GLY A 185 -18.29 -4.90 19.43
CA GLY A 185 -18.48 -6.22 20.00
C GLY A 185 -19.58 -7.06 19.34
N ALA A 186 -20.21 -6.56 18.28
CA ALA A 186 -21.18 -7.34 17.50
C ALA A 186 -20.46 -8.38 16.62
N SER A 187 -21.07 -9.57 16.51
CA SER A 187 -20.56 -10.67 15.68
C SER A 187 -21.25 -10.71 14.33
N HIS A 188 -20.46 -10.86 13.28
CA HIS A 188 -20.88 -10.99 11.90
C HIS A 188 -20.43 -12.33 11.35
N ASP A 189 -21.34 -13.23 11.07
CA ASP A 189 -21.04 -14.56 10.57
C ASP A 189 -20.90 -14.56 9.03
N ASN A 190 -20.18 -15.55 8.51
CA ASN A 190 -19.97 -15.76 7.08
C ASN A 190 -19.34 -14.55 6.35
N VAL A 191 -18.45 -13.84 7.02
CA VAL A 191 -17.68 -12.77 6.39
C VAL A 191 -16.57 -13.39 5.54
N ASP A 192 -16.53 -13.06 4.25
CA ASP A 192 -15.43 -13.48 3.37
C ASP A 192 -14.09 -12.98 3.92
N ILE A 193 -13.13 -13.91 4.08
CA ILE A 193 -11.79 -13.56 4.58
C ILE A 193 -11.01 -12.68 3.60
N TRP A 194 -11.31 -12.77 2.32
CA TRP A 194 -10.67 -11.97 1.28
C TRP A 194 -11.67 -11.06 0.61
N ARG A 195 -11.18 -9.88 0.22
CA ARG A 195 -11.84 -8.93 -0.67
C ARG A 195 -10.80 -8.32 -1.60
N PHE A 196 -11.23 -7.92 -2.78
CA PHE A 196 -10.35 -7.31 -3.76
C PHE A 196 -10.69 -5.85 -3.97
N TRP A 197 -9.64 -5.06 -4.13
CA TRP A 197 -9.72 -3.65 -4.48
C TRP A 197 -8.94 -3.42 -5.77
N GLN A 198 -9.52 -2.67 -6.68
CA GLN A 198 -8.84 -2.15 -7.86
C GLN A 198 -8.00 -0.95 -7.44
N LEU A 199 -6.71 -1.01 -7.76
CA LEU A 199 -5.71 0.01 -7.48
C LEU A 199 -5.34 0.64 -8.81
N GLU A 200 -5.78 1.86 -9.05
CA GLU A 200 -5.49 2.58 -10.28
C GLU A 200 -4.32 3.53 -10.08
N GLU A 201 -3.37 3.45 -10.97
CA GLU A 201 -2.22 4.35 -11.03
C GLU A 201 -1.99 4.80 -12.47
N GLY A 202 -1.42 5.99 -12.64
CA GLY A 202 -1.11 6.56 -13.93
C GLY A 202 0.14 7.43 -13.89
N VAL A 203 0.56 7.86 -15.06
CA VAL A 203 1.72 8.72 -15.25
C VAL A 203 1.34 9.94 -16.09
N LEU A 204 1.71 11.11 -15.58
CA LEU A 204 1.72 12.32 -16.37
C LEU A 204 3.09 12.46 -17.03
N GLN A 205 3.16 12.35 -18.36
CA GLN A 205 4.42 12.42 -19.13
C GLN A 205 4.92 13.86 -19.26
N VAL A 206 5.67 14.25 -18.25
CA VAL A 206 6.39 15.52 -18.16
C VAL A 206 7.78 15.24 -17.60
N GLU A 207 8.67 16.24 -17.61
CA GLU A 207 9.94 16.07 -16.90
C GLU A 207 9.68 15.89 -15.40
N PRO A 208 10.24 14.85 -14.73
CA PRO A 208 10.06 14.61 -13.31
C PRO A 208 10.43 15.83 -12.44
N GLU A 209 11.37 16.63 -12.92
CA GLU A 209 11.84 17.88 -12.32
C GLU A 209 10.75 18.96 -12.24
N LEU A 210 9.67 18.82 -12.98
CA LEU A 210 8.53 19.75 -12.91
C LEU A 210 7.95 19.78 -11.47
N LEU A 211 8.07 18.71 -10.70
CA LEU A 211 7.56 18.63 -9.33
C LEU A 211 8.58 19.11 -8.27
N LYS A 212 9.76 19.62 -8.65
CA LYS A 212 10.72 20.16 -7.68
C LYS A 212 10.09 21.23 -6.79
N THR A 213 10.57 21.28 -5.55
CA THR A 213 10.22 22.30 -4.57
C THR A 213 10.76 23.66 -4.99
N ASN A 214 10.35 24.72 -4.30
CA ASN A 214 10.87 26.09 -4.51
C ASN A 214 12.40 26.19 -4.40
N ASN A 215 13.03 25.29 -3.63
CA ASN A 215 14.48 25.23 -3.45
C ASN A 215 15.18 24.37 -4.50
N GLY A 216 14.45 23.81 -5.46
CA GLY A 216 14.99 22.93 -6.49
C GLY A 216 15.26 21.48 -6.03
N GLU A 217 14.82 21.11 -4.84
CA GLU A 217 14.96 19.76 -4.28
C GLU A 217 13.82 18.85 -4.77
N MET A 218 14.06 17.52 -4.71
CA MET A 218 13.00 16.55 -4.92
C MET A 218 12.00 16.62 -3.76
N PRO A 219 10.69 16.61 -4.07
CA PRO A 219 9.67 16.72 -3.03
C PRO A 219 9.54 15.44 -2.23
N PRO A 220 8.98 15.52 -1.00
CA PRO A 220 8.37 14.37 -0.35
C PRO A 220 7.30 13.75 -1.25
N VAL A 221 6.94 12.49 -1.00
CA VAL A 221 5.70 11.93 -1.59
C VAL A 221 4.52 12.78 -1.13
N ILE A 222 3.65 13.14 -2.04
CA ILE A 222 2.49 14.00 -1.76
C ILE A 222 1.23 13.14 -1.75
N HIS A 223 0.47 13.24 -0.66
CA HIS A 223 -0.85 12.61 -0.52
C HIS A 223 -1.85 13.69 -0.09
N VAL A 224 -2.94 13.81 -0.81
CA VAL A 224 -4.00 14.77 -0.56
C VAL A 224 -5.32 14.04 -0.39
N ASP A 225 -5.99 14.28 0.74
CA ASP A 225 -7.36 13.87 0.98
C ASP A 225 -8.19 15.13 1.27
N THR A 226 -9.22 15.39 0.47
CA THR A 226 -10.06 16.59 0.63
C THR A 226 -11.52 16.30 0.30
N ASP A 227 -12.40 17.08 0.93
CA ASP A 227 -13.84 17.13 0.68
C ASP A 227 -14.26 18.34 -0.17
N ALA A 228 -13.30 19.14 -0.68
CA ALA A 228 -13.58 20.16 -1.65
C ALA A 228 -14.05 19.55 -2.97
N PRO A 229 -15.09 20.10 -3.63
CA PRO A 229 -15.53 19.60 -4.92
C PRO A 229 -14.39 19.54 -5.93
N LEU A 230 -14.24 18.40 -6.60
CA LEU A 230 -13.28 18.26 -7.68
C LEU A 230 -13.89 18.72 -8.99
N ILE A 231 -13.28 19.71 -9.58
CA ILE A 231 -13.71 20.32 -10.84
C ILE A 231 -12.80 19.84 -11.97
N SER A 232 -13.40 19.49 -13.09
CA SER A 232 -12.70 19.12 -14.31
C SER A 232 -11.81 20.25 -14.81
N ASP A 233 -10.52 19.96 -14.98
CA ASP A 233 -9.56 20.87 -15.61
C ASP A 233 -9.75 20.98 -17.14
N VAL A 234 -10.61 20.11 -17.71
CA VAL A 234 -10.86 20.08 -19.17
C VAL A 234 -12.04 20.97 -19.57
N ASP A 235 -13.15 20.87 -18.83
CA ASP A 235 -14.42 21.51 -19.22
C ASP A 235 -15.14 22.27 -18.08
N GLY A 236 -14.56 22.27 -16.87
CA GLY A 236 -15.13 22.96 -15.71
C GLY A 236 -16.34 22.28 -15.08
N SER A 237 -16.71 21.06 -15.49
CA SER A 237 -17.78 20.29 -14.87
C SER A 237 -17.36 19.76 -13.50
N VAL A 238 -18.34 19.46 -12.64
CA VAL A 238 -18.08 18.80 -11.36
C VAL A 238 -17.84 17.32 -11.61
N ILE A 239 -16.66 16.81 -11.19
CA ILE A 239 -16.31 15.38 -11.24
C ILE A 239 -16.91 14.67 -10.02
N THR A 240 -16.70 15.23 -8.81
CA THR A 240 -17.29 14.71 -7.57
C THR A 240 -17.44 15.83 -6.54
N GLU A 241 -18.49 15.73 -5.72
CA GLU A 241 -18.71 16.52 -4.50
C GLU A 241 -18.40 15.70 -3.23
N GLU A 242 -18.09 14.40 -3.39
CA GLU A 242 -17.71 13.53 -2.29
C GLU A 242 -16.22 13.68 -1.99
N MET A 243 -15.81 13.23 -0.79
CA MET A 243 -14.43 13.17 -0.40
C MET A 243 -13.61 12.30 -1.36
N TRP A 244 -12.46 12.81 -1.77
CA TRP A 244 -11.56 12.13 -2.68
C TRP A 244 -10.10 12.24 -2.20
N GLY A 245 -9.26 11.33 -2.68
CA GLY A 245 -7.84 11.32 -2.35
C GLY A 245 -6.97 10.93 -3.55
N ILE A 246 -5.80 11.54 -3.62
CA ILE A 246 -4.74 11.20 -4.57
C ILE A 246 -3.39 11.15 -3.88
N TYR A 247 -2.46 10.41 -4.47
CA TYR A 247 -1.05 10.46 -4.12
C TYR A 247 -0.20 10.52 -5.37
N TYR A 248 0.96 11.18 -5.29
CA TYR A 248 1.86 11.32 -6.43
C TYR A 248 3.29 11.65 -6.01
N LYS A 249 4.23 11.38 -6.92
CA LYS A 249 5.67 11.60 -6.75
C LYS A 249 6.35 11.72 -8.12
N PRO A 250 7.56 12.29 -8.20
CA PRO A 250 8.38 12.20 -9.41
C PRO A 250 8.70 10.74 -9.75
N ASP A 251 8.77 10.41 -11.02
CA ASP A 251 9.14 9.07 -11.47
C ASP A 251 10.07 9.09 -12.69
N TRP A 252 11.21 8.41 -12.58
CA TRP A 252 12.18 8.27 -13.67
C TRP A 252 12.08 6.93 -14.39
N HIS A 253 11.24 6.00 -13.90
CA HIS A 253 11.08 4.70 -14.53
C HIS A 253 10.14 4.77 -15.73
N PHE A 254 8.97 5.38 -15.53
CA PHE A 254 7.99 5.63 -16.59
C PHE A 254 8.15 7.01 -17.22
N GLY A 255 8.89 7.89 -16.59
CA GLY A 255 9.21 9.24 -17.06
C GLY A 255 8.08 10.24 -16.82
N GLY A 256 8.08 10.90 -15.66
CA GLY A 256 7.11 11.94 -15.35
C GLY A 256 6.71 12.03 -13.89
N ILE A 257 5.43 12.25 -13.65
CA ILE A 257 4.80 12.23 -12.34
C ILE A 257 3.90 10.99 -12.28
N GLN A 258 4.21 10.08 -11.37
CA GLN A 258 3.41 8.89 -11.13
C GLN A 258 2.57 9.04 -9.88
N GLY A 259 1.35 8.54 -9.90
CA GLY A 259 0.50 8.47 -8.72
C GLY A 259 -0.79 7.70 -8.96
N GLY A 260 -1.63 7.69 -7.95
CA GLY A 260 -2.91 7.01 -7.96
C GLY A 260 -3.97 7.79 -7.18
N ALA A 261 -5.14 7.20 -7.10
CA ALA A 261 -6.29 7.74 -6.38
C ALA A 261 -6.88 6.70 -5.42
N SER A 262 -7.95 7.09 -4.72
CA SER A 262 -8.72 6.20 -3.87
C SER A 262 -9.16 4.95 -4.64
N PRO A 263 -9.04 3.75 -4.06
CA PRO A 263 -9.29 2.49 -4.75
C PRO A 263 -10.79 2.22 -4.91
N TYR A 264 -11.12 1.33 -5.84
CA TYR A 264 -12.47 0.83 -6.03
C TYR A 264 -12.60 -0.62 -5.54
N LYS A 265 -13.69 -0.91 -4.82
CA LYS A 265 -14.01 -2.28 -4.42
C LYS A 265 -14.42 -3.09 -5.64
N VAL A 266 -13.74 -4.21 -5.89
CA VAL A 266 -14.12 -5.16 -6.93
C VAL A 266 -15.44 -5.83 -6.56
N LYS A 267 -16.45 -5.73 -7.44
CA LYS A 267 -17.81 -6.27 -7.20
C LYS A 267 -17.95 -7.74 -7.59
N THR A 268 -17.01 -8.26 -8.36
CA THR A 268 -16.97 -9.67 -8.74
C THR A 268 -16.85 -10.55 -7.49
N PRO A 269 -17.59 -11.66 -7.39
CA PRO A 269 -17.45 -12.61 -6.29
C PRO A 269 -16.00 -13.07 -6.12
N VAL A 270 -15.53 -13.16 -4.87
CA VAL A 270 -14.12 -13.40 -4.51
C VAL A 270 -13.51 -14.59 -5.25
N ASP A 271 -14.23 -15.71 -5.35
CA ASP A 271 -13.76 -16.93 -6.02
C ASP A 271 -13.65 -16.77 -7.56
N LYS A 272 -14.21 -15.70 -8.14
CA LYS A 272 -14.25 -15.46 -9.58
C LYS A 272 -13.39 -14.27 -10.04
N VAL A 273 -12.76 -13.58 -9.10
CA VAL A 273 -11.83 -12.50 -9.47
C VAL A 273 -10.65 -13.10 -10.21
N ALA A 274 -10.41 -12.64 -11.42
CA ALA A 274 -9.25 -13.03 -12.20
C ALA A 274 -8.01 -12.29 -11.68
N ILE A 275 -7.05 -13.04 -11.14
CA ILE A 275 -5.78 -12.50 -10.69
C ILE A 275 -4.74 -12.83 -11.76
N ASP A 276 -4.74 -12.07 -12.83
CA ASP A 276 -3.76 -12.22 -13.90
C ASP A 276 -3.09 -10.87 -14.19
N PRO A 277 -1.90 -10.61 -13.60
CA PRO A 277 -1.19 -9.36 -13.81
C PRO A 277 -0.61 -9.23 -15.22
N TYR A 278 -0.62 -10.29 -16.01
CA TYR A 278 -0.10 -10.32 -17.37
C TYR A 278 -1.19 -10.34 -18.44
N GLY A 279 -2.45 -10.52 -18.00
CA GLY A 279 -3.58 -10.67 -18.89
C GLY A 279 -4.23 -9.32 -19.25
N PRO A 280 -4.17 -8.89 -20.51
CA PRO A 280 -4.88 -7.69 -20.94
C PRO A 280 -6.41 -7.84 -20.89
N SER A 281 -6.89 -9.04 -20.60
CA SER A 281 -8.31 -9.36 -20.47
C SER A 281 -8.86 -9.20 -19.04
N SER A 282 -8.05 -8.88 -18.05
CA SER A 282 -8.52 -8.59 -16.70
C SER A 282 -8.86 -7.10 -16.58
N PRO A 283 -10.15 -6.72 -16.46
CA PRO A 283 -10.55 -5.34 -16.36
C PRO A 283 -10.02 -4.65 -15.08
N GLU A 284 -9.69 -5.45 -14.06
CA GLU A 284 -9.14 -4.98 -12.79
C GLU A 284 -7.71 -4.43 -12.91
N PHE A 285 -7.04 -4.68 -14.05
CA PHE A 285 -5.70 -4.17 -14.33
C PHE A 285 -5.67 -3.00 -15.32
N VAL A 286 -6.82 -2.54 -15.78
CA VAL A 286 -6.92 -1.45 -16.76
C VAL A 286 -7.58 -0.23 -16.12
N SER A 287 -6.82 0.85 -15.97
CA SER A 287 -7.38 2.15 -15.59
C SER A 287 -8.13 2.77 -16.76
N GLY A 288 -9.36 3.20 -16.51
CA GLY A 288 -10.20 3.84 -17.52
C GLY A 288 -9.91 5.32 -17.72
N GLY A 289 -10.58 5.91 -18.73
CA GLY A 289 -10.55 7.35 -18.97
C GLY A 289 -11.11 8.18 -17.83
N GLU A 290 -12.01 7.62 -17.03
CA GLU A 290 -12.56 8.24 -15.82
C GLU A 290 -11.47 8.49 -14.77
N PHE A 291 -10.60 7.49 -14.52
CA PHE A 291 -9.46 7.65 -13.64
C PHE A 291 -8.51 8.74 -14.16
N ALA A 292 -8.16 8.71 -15.44
CA ALA A 292 -7.27 9.70 -16.05
C ALA A 292 -7.80 11.12 -15.87
N HIS A 293 -9.10 11.31 -16.13
CA HIS A 293 -9.78 12.61 -16.00
C HIS A 293 -9.80 13.09 -14.55
N MET A 294 -10.19 12.21 -13.62
CA MET A 294 -10.20 12.51 -12.17
C MET A 294 -8.80 12.86 -11.67
N TRP A 295 -7.80 12.01 -11.92
CA TRP A 295 -6.48 12.14 -11.35
C TRP A 295 -5.72 13.37 -11.87
N VAL A 296 -5.79 13.64 -13.19
CA VAL A 296 -5.14 14.83 -13.77
C VAL A 296 -5.82 16.12 -13.30
N SER A 297 -7.16 16.14 -13.22
CA SER A 297 -7.89 17.28 -12.65
C SER A 297 -7.54 17.49 -11.17
N ALA A 298 -7.32 16.42 -10.41
CA ALA A 298 -6.89 16.50 -9.02
C ALA A 298 -5.44 17.04 -8.88
N LEU A 299 -4.54 16.69 -9.79
CA LEU A 299 -3.21 17.31 -9.85
C LEU A 299 -3.31 18.83 -10.13
N ALA A 300 -4.16 19.23 -11.08
CA ALA A 300 -4.43 20.64 -11.39
C ALA A 300 -5.09 21.35 -10.21
N HIS A 301 -6.00 20.69 -9.46
CA HIS A 301 -6.54 21.22 -8.21
C HIS A 301 -5.45 21.55 -7.18
N CYS A 302 -4.41 20.71 -7.11
CA CYS A 302 -3.32 20.89 -6.14
C CYS A 302 -2.28 21.93 -6.59
N HIS A 303 -1.87 21.92 -7.86
CA HIS A 303 -0.80 22.75 -8.38
C HIS A 303 -1.17 23.42 -9.70
N LYS A 304 -0.96 24.70 -9.77
CA LYS A 304 -1.21 25.47 -11.01
C LYS A 304 -0.40 24.97 -12.21
N ARG A 305 0.81 24.46 -11.97
CA ARG A 305 1.69 23.91 -13.03
C ARG A 305 1.11 22.71 -13.77
N PHE A 306 0.08 22.07 -13.25
CA PHE A 306 -0.57 20.91 -13.87
C PHE A 306 -1.87 21.25 -14.59
N GLU A 307 -2.31 22.53 -14.59
CA GLU A 307 -3.46 22.96 -15.39
C GLU A 307 -3.23 22.70 -16.88
N GLY A 308 -4.23 22.17 -17.58
CA GLY A 308 -4.19 21.85 -19.00
C GLY A 308 -3.33 20.63 -19.37
N MET A 309 -2.89 19.83 -18.40
CA MET A 309 -1.97 18.71 -18.64
C MET A 309 -2.64 17.39 -19.03
N MET A 310 -3.98 17.34 -19.15
CA MET A 310 -4.69 16.12 -19.55
C MET A 310 -4.10 15.45 -20.82
N PRO A 311 -3.66 16.17 -21.88
CA PRO A 311 -3.03 15.56 -23.04
C PRO A 311 -1.68 14.89 -22.78
N LYS A 312 -1.10 15.09 -21.60
CA LYS A 312 0.17 14.48 -21.17
C LYS A 312 -0.04 13.18 -20.36
N TYR A 313 -1.28 12.81 -20.08
CA TYR A 313 -1.56 11.56 -19.38
C TYR A 313 -1.16 10.37 -20.25
N HIS A 314 -0.51 9.41 -19.64
CA HIS A 314 -0.11 8.15 -20.26
C HIS A 314 -0.77 6.96 -19.54
N ASN A 315 -1.41 6.10 -20.33
CA ASN A 315 -2.20 5.00 -19.81
C ASN A 315 -1.39 3.77 -19.39
N GLU A 316 -0.07 3.85 -19.38
CA GLU A 316 0.82 2.80 -18.91
C GLU A 316 1.75 3.35 -17.81
N PRO A 317 1.87 2.66 -16.70
CA PRO A 317 1.13 1.49 -16.23
C PRO A 317 -0.24 1.91 -15.74
N SER A 318 -1.23 1.03 -15.81
CA SER A 318 -2.60 1.48 -15.64
C SER A 318 -3.34 1.00 -14.39
N GLY A 319 -2.88 0.01 -13.67
CA GLY A 319 -3.59 -0.44 -12.48
C GLY A 319 -3.10 -1.78 -11.95
N GLY A 320 -3.73 -2.22 -10.91
CA GLY A 320 -3.46 -3.49 -10.25
C GLY A 320 -4.61 -3.89 -9.34
N ILE A 321 -4.51 -5.08 -8.79
CA ILE A 321 -5.48 -5.60 -7.84
C ILE A 321 -4.82 -5.91 -6.52
N GLY A 322 -5.45 -5.50 -5.42
CA GLY A 322 -5.04 -5.82 -4.06
C GLY A 322 -6.02 -6.79 -3.41
N CYS A 323 -5.51 -7.79 -2.70
CA CYS A 323 -6.28 -8.72 -1.90
C CYS A 323 -6.17 -8.37 -0.42
N PHE A 324 -7.29 -8.08 0.22
CA PHE A 324 -7.36 -7.55 1.58
C PHE A 324 -8.19 -8.42 2.50
N THR A 325 -7.89 -8.35 3.78
CA THR A 325 -8.64 -8.96 4.88
C THR A 325 -9.89 -8.15 5.25
N PRO A 326 -10.76 -8.62 6.15
CA PRO A 326 -11.94 -7.89 6.59
C PRO A 326 -11.70 -6.50 7.17
N ASP A 327 -10.58 -6.28 7.85
CA ASP A 327 -10.20 -4.97 8.39
C ASP A 327 -9.18 -4.20 7.54
N SER A 328 -8.88 -4.72 6.33
CA SER A 328 -7.93 -4.13 5.37
C SER A 328 -6.46 -4.12 5.81
N PHE A 329 -6.12 -4.79 6.92
CA PHE A 329 -4.74 -4.92 7.39
C PHE A 329 -4.20 -6.35 7.23
N PRO A 330 -2.87 -6.54 7.19
CA PRO A 330 -2.28 -7.84 6.90
C PRO A 330 -2.56 -8.91 7.97
N VAL A 331 -2.37 -10.17 7.59
CA VAL A 331 -2.27 -11.31 8.48
C VAL A 331 -0.88 -11.92 8.36
N PHE A 332 -0.20 -12.03 9.48
CA PHE A 332 1.08 -12.74 9.63
C PHE A 332 0.88 -13.85 10.65
N ASP A 333 0.69 -15.08 10.19
CA ASP A 333 0.35 -16.17 11.11
C ASP A 333 0.82 -17.54 10.61
N CYS A 334 0.91 -18.48 11.55
CA CYS A 334 1.22 -19.88 11.30
C CYS A 334 -0.06 -20.71 11.44
N PHE A 335 -0.55 -21.27 10.34
CA PHE A 335 -1.74 -22.13 10.33
C PHE A 335 -1.39 -23.62 10.42
N PHE A 336 -0.12 -23.95 10.21
CA PHE A 336 0.48 -25.28 10.34
C PHE A 336 1.75 -25.16 11.17
N ASP A 337 2.22 -26.26 11.76
CA ASP A 337 3.41 -26.27 12.63
C ASP A 337 4.66 -25.73 11.91
N ASN A 338 4.68 -25.83 10.58
CA ASN A 338 5.80 -25.39 9.74
C ASN A 338 5.35 -24.60 8.49
N ALA A 339 4.26 -23.85 8.59
CA ALA A 339 3.84 -22.98 7.48
C ALA A 339 3.36 -21.62 7.98
N THR A 340 4.07 -20.60 7.53
CA THR A 340 3.78 -19.19 7.82
C THR A 340 3.17 -18.51 6.60
N ILE A 341 2.10 -17.76 6.79
CA ILE A 341 1.46 -16.94 5.74
C ILE A 341 1.74 -15.47 6.01
N ILE A 342 2.25 -14.80 4.99
CA ILE A 342 2.37 -13.34 4.91
C ILE A 342 1.28 -12.86 3.96
N ALA A 343 0.11 -12.58 4.51
CA ALA A 343 -1.06 -12.19 3.73
C ALA A 343 -1.19 -10.68 3.68
N ASP A 344 -0.56 -10.08 2.70
CA ASP A 344 -0.67 -8.67 2.39
C ASP A 344 -0.35 -8.42 0.92
N SER A 345 -1.24 -7.75 0.21
CA SER A 345 -1.03 -7.43 -1.19
C SER A 345 -0.86 -5.94 -1.48
N ASN A 346 -1.16 -5.05 -0.53
CA ASN A 346 -0.98 -3.61 -0.72
C ASN A 346 0.21 -3.04 0.07
N HIS A 347 0.48 -3.59 1.24
CA HIS A 347 1.52 -3.09 2.15
C HIS A 347 2.86 -3.82 1.98
N GLY A 348 2.91 -4.90 1.19
CA GLY A 348 4.04 -5.83 1.14
C GLY A 348 5.40 -5.18 0.93
N TYR A 349 5.54 -4.31 -0.05
CA TYR A 349 6.82 -3.64 -0.28
C TYR A 349 7.08 -2.49 0.72
N LYS A 350 6.05 -1.91 1.32
CA LYS A 350 6.18 -0.92 2.40
C LYS A 350 6.71 -1.56 3.68
N MET A 351 6.50 -2.87 3.85
CA MET A 351 6.85 -3.64 5.02
C MET A 351 8.04 -4.58 4.78
N LEU A 352 9.09 -4.08 4.11
CA LEU A 352 10.31 -4.85 3.86
C LEU A 352 10.88 -5.49 5.15
N GLY A 353 10.70 -4.83 6.29
CA GLY A 353 11.12 -5.33 7.59
C GLY A 353 10.39 -6.59 8.07
N VAL A 354 9.15 -6.85 7.56
CA VAL A 354 8.37 -8.05 7.93
C VAL A 354 9.14 -9.33 7.60
N GLY A 355 9.85 -9.35 6.47
CA GLY A 355 10.66 -10.51 6.10
C GLY A 355 11.69 -10.88 7.15
N ARG A 356 12.33 -9.91 7.79
CA ARG A 356 13.26 -10.14 8.90
C ARG A 356 12.54 -10.69 10.13
N LEU A 357 11.43 -10.05 10.54
CA LEU A 357 10.66 -10.49 11.71
C LEU A 357 10.13 -11.92 11.55
N ILE A 358 9.66 -12.28 10.37
CA ILE A 358 9.21 -13.64 10.07
C ILE A 358 10.39 -14.63 10.11
N ALA A 359 11.56 -14.25 9.59
CA ALA A 359 12.74 -15.11 9.67
C ALA A 359 13.15 -15.37 11.12
N ASP A 360 13.14 -14.35 11.96
CA ASP A 360 13.44 -14.47 13.39
C ASP A 360 12.43 -15.39 14.09
N GLU A 361 11.12 -15.29 13.79
CA GLU A 361 10.10 -16.20 14.33
C GLU A 361 10.28 -17.66 13.88
N VAL A 362 10.61 -17.89 12.61
CA VAL A 362 10.92 -19.24 12.09
C VAL A 362 12.13 -19.84 12.80
N MET A 363 13.05 -18.99 13.25
CA MET A 363 14.21 -19.40 14.06
C MET A 363 13.91 -19.53 15.56
N GLY A 364 12.67 -19.27 15.99
CA GLY A 364 12.20 -19.44 17.36
C GLY A 364 12.25 -18.18 18.21
N GLU A 365 12.47 -17.01 17.62
CA GLU A 365 12.50 -15.72 18.32
C GLU A 365 11.15 -15.00 18.16
N LYS A 366 10.36 -14.91 19.24
CA LYS A 366 9.07 -14.22 19.23
C LYS A 366 9.21 -12.75 18.80
N GLN A 367 8.30 -12.31 17.94
CA GLN A 367 8.29 -10.93 17.40
C GLN A 367 7.00 -10.19 17.80
N ASP A 368 7.09 -9.34 18.81
CA ASP A 368 5.93 -8.61 19.36
C ASP A 368 5.28 -7.66 18.32
N LEU A 369 6.03 -7.16 17.33
CA LEU A 369 5.49 -6.35 16.25
C LEU A 369 4.52 -7.09 15.33
N LEU A 370 4.57 -8.43 15.30
CA LEU A 370 3.68 -9.25 14.49
C LEU A 370 2.41 -9.68 15.23
N GLU A 371 2.41 -9.63 16.55
CA GLU A 371 1.27 -10.10 17.38
C GLU A 371 -0.06 -9.41 17.06
N PRO A 372 -0.13 -8.08 16.83
CA PRO A 372 -1.39 -7.42 16.46
C PRO A 372 -1.98 -7.88 15.12
N PHE A 373 -1.18 -8.54 14.29
CA PHE A 373 -1.57 -8.97 12.95
C PHE A 373 -1.93 -10.47 12.88
N ARG A 374 -2.07 -11.15 14.05
CA ARG A 374 -2.51 -12.55 14.10
C ARG A 374 -3.97 -12.68 13.66
N PHE A 375 -4.27 -13.81 13.06
CA PHE A 375 -5.60 -14.12 12.50
C PHE A 375 -6.71 -14.10 13.57
N GLU A 376 -6.40 -14.55 14.77
CA GLU A 376 -7.34 -14.60 15.90
C GLU A 376 -7.97 -13.24 16.27
N ARG A 377 -7.40 -12.11 15.79
CA ARG A 377 -7.96 -10.78 16.06
C ARG A 377 -9.40 -10.63 15.55
N PHE A 378 -9.76 -11.35 14.48
CA PHE A 378 -11.11 -11.29 13.90
C PHE A 378 -12.16 -11.85 14.86
N GLU A 379 -11.88 -13.00 15.48
CA GLU A 379 -12.78 -13.62 16.46
C GLU A 379 -12.78 -12.87 17.80
N LYS A 380 -11.64 -12.32 18.21
CA LYS A 380 -11.50 -11.59 19.47
C LYS A 380 -12.08 -10.18 19.43
N GLY A 381 -12.36 -9.63 18.26
CA GLY A 381 -12.84 -8.25 18.09
C GLY A 381 -11.72 -7.21 18.22
N ASN A 382 -10.47 -7.59 17.99
CA ASN A 382 -9.31 -6.72 18.01
C ASN A 382 -8.99 -6.20 16.59
N LEU A 383 -10.02 -5.77 15.88
CA LEU A 383 -9.87 -5.22 14.53
C LEU A 383 -9.06 -3.94 14.55
N HIS A 384 -8.39 -3.68 13.47
CA HIS A 384 -7.63 -2.46 13.28
C HIS A 384 -8.54 -1.30 12.89
N PRO A 385 -8.52 -0.18 13.62
CA PRO A 385 -9.27 1.01 13.25
C PRO A 385 -8.64 1.67 12.01
N THR A 386 -9.49 2.30 11.20
CA THR A 386 -9.11 3.14 10.07
C THR A 386 -9.45 4.59 10.34
N SER A 387 -8.78 5.53 9.64
CA SER A 387 -9.10 6.95 9.67
C SER A 387 -10.35 7.27 8.83
N ASN A 388 -10.73 8.55 8.79
CA ASN A 388 -11.74 9.06 7.88
C ASN A 388 -11.24 9.24 6.44
N SER A 389 -10.06 8.77 6.10
CA SER A 389 -9.51 8.80 4.73
C SER A 389 -10.36 7.97 3.76
N PRO A 390 -10.47 8.39 2.48
CA PRO A 390 -11.12 7.58 1.45
C PRO A 390 -10.35 6.30 1.12
N PHE A 391 -9.13 6.12 1.67
CA PHE A 391 -8.35 4.89 1.52
C PHE A 391 -8.66 3.91 2.66
N PRO A 392 -9.16 2.70 2.37
CA PRO A 392 -9.67 1.77 3.38
C PRO A 392 -8.60 1.19 4.33
N TRP A 393 -7.34 1.47 4.10
CA TRP A 393 -6.20 1.04 4.92
C TRP A 393 -5.44 2.19 5.60
N SER A 394 -5.98 3.39 5.61
CA SER A 394 -5.34 4.58 6.22
C SER A 394 -5.81 4.84 7.63
#